data_95674546feb7747eca8a4ae78e5948c3
#
_entry.id   95674546feb7747eca8a4ae78e5948c3
#
_cell.length_a   1.000
_cell.length_b   1.000
_cell.length_c   1.000
_cell.angle_alpha   90.00
_cell.angle_beta   90.00
_cell.angle_gamma   90.00
#
_symmetry.space_group_name_H-M   'P 1'
#
loop_
_entity.id
_entity.type
_entity.pdbx_description
1 polymer ?
#
loop_
_entity_poly.entity_id
_entity_poly.type
_entity_poly.pdbx_seq_one_letter_code
_entity_poly.pdbx_strand_id
1 'polypeptide(L)'
;MTGQEALNLVDALLHSTNQGQKLNDVQSVVFLGTWEGHSYKQIAEQLNDRCQYEYIKQVGSQLWQSLSQTLGEPVSKRNLQAVLRRYQQSNKGKGAKPCGVQDWGEAIDVSRFYGRQEELETLETWILEDCCRAIAILGLGGMGKTALSVKLAQQVQSQFDYVIWRSLQQAPPLELILSEIFPILAGTEVVTDSSINTLMKQLRSKRCLLVLDNVESILQGGNRSGQYQQGLEPYRQLFDRICDEPHQSCLIITGREKPGGFAVR
;
A
#
# COMPACT_ATOMS: atom_id res chain seq x y z
N MET A 1 6.78 2.68 -23.96
CA MET A 1 7.35 3.55 -22.89
C MET A 1 8.18 4.63 -23.56
N THR A 2 7.78 5.87 -23.39
CA THR A 2 8.51 7.07 -23.83
C THR A 2 9.67 7.35 -22.86
N GLY A 3 10.62 8.21 -23.24
CA GLY A 3 11.71 8.61 -22.33
C GLY A 3 11.22 9.28 -21.06
N GLN A 4 10.17 10.10 -21.15
CA GLN A 4 9.58 10.76 -19.98
C GLN A 4 8.84 9.78 -19.04
N GLU A 5 8.15 8.79 -19.60
CA GLU A 5 7.55 7.72 -18.79
C GLU A 5 8.60 6.88 -18.05
N ALA A 6 9.73 6.62 -18.73
CA ALA A 6 10.86 5.91 -18.13
C ALA A 6 11.54 6.73 -17.03
N LEU A 7 11.71 8.04 -17.23
CA LEU A 7 12.25 8.96 -16.23
C LEU A 7 11.38 8.98 -14.97
N ASN A 8 10.07 9.14 -15.14
CA ASN A 8 9.11 9.16 -14.03
C ASN A 8 9.13 7.82 -13.24
N LEU A 9 9.26 6.70 -13.95
CA LEU A 9 9.40 5.38 -13.33
C LEU A 9 10.67 5.29 -12.48
N VAL A 10 11.79 5.76 -13.01
CA VAL A 10 13.09 5.74 -12.33
C VAL A 10 13.09 6.68 -11.12
N ASP A 11 12.50 7.86 -11.24
CA ASP A 11 12.32 8.78 -10.10
C ASP A 11 11.52 8.13 -8.97
N ALA A 12 10.41 7.46 -9.30
CA ALA A 12 9.60 6.75 -8.31
C ALA A 12 10.38 5.61 -7.63
N LEU A 13 11.17 4.85 -8.39
CA LEU A 13 11.99 3.75 -7.89
C LEU A 13 13.10 4.23 -6.94
N LEU A 14 13.83 5.27 -7.32
CA LEU A 14 14.92 5.81 -6.50
C LEU A 14 14.40 6.54 -5.27
N HIS A 15 13.23 7.18 -5.37
CA HIS A 15 12.56 7.82 -4.24
C HIS A 15 12.17 6.81 -3.16
N SER A 16 11.72 5.61 -3.54
CA SER A 16 11.33 4.55 -2.60
C SER A 16 12.52 3.90 -1.88
N THR A 17 13.71 3.91 -2.49
CA THR A 17 14.89 3.18 -2.00
C THR A 17 15.94 4.09 -1.32
N ASN A 18 16.04 5.38 -1.69
CA ASN A 18 17.07 6.32 -1.24
C ASN A 18 16.49 7.56 -0.55
N GLN A 19 15.92 7.42 0.65
CA GLN A 19 15.57 8.55 1.53
C GLN A 19 14.90 9.77 0.84
N GLY A 20 14.10 9.55 -0.21
CA GLY A 20 13.35 10.63 -0.84
C GLY A 20 14.14 11.51 -1.84
N GLN A 21 15.33 11.12 -2.28
CA GLN A 21 16.07 11.87 -3.29
C GLN A 21 15.53 11.62 -4.70
N LYS A 22 15.03 12.69 -5.33
CA LYS A 22 14.72 12.73 -6.77
C LYS A 22 16.02 12.87 -7.59
N LEU A 23 15.95 12.46 -8.86
CA LEU A 23 17.03 12.74 -9.81
C LEU A 23 17.25 14.25 -9.91
N ASN A 24 18.50 14.68 -9.86
CA ASN A 24 18.83 16.07 -10.17
C ASN A 24 18.79 16.33 -11.69
N ASP A 25 18.85 17.61 -12.08
CA ASP A 25 18.71 18.03 -13.48
C ASP A 25 19.74 17.34 -14.38
N VAL A 26 20.99 17.21 -13.94
CA VAL A 26 22.07 16.57 -14.73
C VAL A 26 21.80 15.07 -14.86
N GLN A 27 21.38 14.39 -13.81
CA GLN A 27 21.04 12.96 -13.85
C GLN A 27 19.85 12.71 -14.78
N SER A 28 18.85 13.59 -14.79
CA SER A 28 17.68 13.51 -15.67
C SER A 28 18.08 13.66 -17.15
N VAL A 29 18.97 14.62 -17.46
CA VAL A 29 19.49 14.81 -18.83
C VAL A 29 20.35 13.62 -19.28
N VAL A 30 21.21 13.09 -18.40
CA VAL A 30 22.03 11.89 -18.69
C VAL A 30 21.14 10.68 -18.93
N PHE A 31 20.08 10.51 -18.15
CA PHE A 31 19.11 9.44 -18.32
C PHE A 31 18.38 9.55 -19.67
N LEU A 32 17.77 10.70 -19.96
CA LEU A 32 17.01 10.93 -21.18
C LEU A 32 17.89 10.80 -22.44
N GLY A 33 19.05 11.43 -22.45
CA GLY A 33 19.99 11.30 -23.57
C GLY A 33 20.46 9.84 -23.79
N THR A 34 20.66 9.08 -22.70
CA THR A 34 20.97 7.66 -22.79
C THR A 34 19.77 6.86 -23.33
N TRP A 35 18.57 7.19 -22.91
CA TRP A 35 17.34 6.58 -23.40
C TRP A 35 17.15 6.77 -24.91
N GLU A 36 17.48 7.94 -25.42
CA GLU A 36 17.45 8.30 -26.85
C GLU A 36 18.64 7.76 -27.65
N GLY A 37 19.58 7.08 -27.00
CA GLY A 37 20.74 6.46 -27.65
C GLY A 37 21.93 7.38 -27.85
N HIS A 38 21.91 8.60 -27.30
CA HIS A 38 23.02 9.57 -27.40
C HIS A 38 24.27 9.06 -26.68
N SER A 39 25.44 9.41 -27.20
CA SER A 39 26.71 9.19 -26.52
C SER A 39 26.92 10.20 -25.40
N TYR A 40 27.73 9.88 -24.41
CA TYR A 40 28.05 10.86 -23.33
C TYR A 40 28.67 12.15 -23.87
N LYS A 41 29.35 12.09 -25.00
CA LYS A 41 29.92 13.26 -25.70
C LYS A 41 28.79 14.16 -26.24
N GLN A 42 27.79 13.57 -26.90
CA GLN A 42 26.61 14.30 -27.38
C GLN A 42 25.77 14.89 -26.25
N ILE A 43 25.63 14.16 -25.13
CA ILE A 43 24.93 14.66 -23.94
C ILE A 43 25.70 15.86 -23.32
N ALA A 44 27.03 15.81 -23.28
CA ALA A 44 27.85 16.92 -22.80
C ALA A 44 27.72 18.15 -23.70
N GLU A 45 27.71 17.96 -25.02
CA GLU A 45 27.51 19.03 -26.01
C GLU A 45 26.14 19.71 -25.86
N GLN A 46 25.07 18.98 -25.55
CA GLN A 46 23.71 19.51 -25.30
C GLN A 46 23.65 20.39 -24.03
N LEU A 47 24.54 20.17 -23.06
CA LEU A 47 24.62 20.95 -21.83
C LEU A 47 25.44 22.24 -21.96
N ASN A 48 25.74 22.70 -23.19
CA ASN A 48 26.41 23.97 -23.51
C ASN A 48 27.75 24.17 -22.78
N ASP A 49 28.69 23.28 -22.95
CA ASP A 49 30.06 23.30 -22.36
C ASP A 49 30.13 23.45 -20.82
N ARG A 50 29.00 23.42 -20.12
CA ARG A 50 28.98 23.55 -18.64
C ARG A 50 29.40 22.28 -17.90
N CYS A 51 29.41 21.13 -18.62
CA CYS A 51 29.79 19.85 -18.03
C CYS A 51 30.83 19.15 -18.88
N GLN A 52 31.96 18.81 -18.28
CA GLN A 52 33.02 18.04 -18.96
C GLN A 52 32.52 16.60 -19.23
N TYR A 53 32.96 16.00 -20.32
CA TYR A 53 32.64 14.61 -20.70
C TYR A 53 32.86 13.61 -19.54
N GLU A 54 33.98 13.73 -18.81
CA GLU A 54 34.30 12.83 -17.68
C GLU A 54 33.28 12.97 -16.54
N TYR A 55 32.77 14.17 -16.28
CA TYR A 55 31.72 14.39 -15.28
C TYR A 55 30.40 13.70 -15.68
N ILE A 56 29.98 13.85 -16.94
CA ILE A 56 28.76 13.17 -17.45
C ILE A 56 28.89 11.65 -17.36
N LYS A 57 30.06 11.10 -17.68
CA LYS A 57 30.37 9.67 -17.55
C LYS A 57 30.32 9.20 -16.10
N GLN A 58 30.83 9.99 -15.17
CA GLN A 58 30.78 9.70 -13.73
C GLN A 58 29.34 9.70 -13.21
N VAL A 59 28.54 10.72 -13.55
CA VAL A 59 27.13 10.81 -13.20
C VAL A 59 26.34 9.61 -13.74
N GLY A 60 26.59 9.24 -15.01
CA GLY A 60 26.00 8.06 -15.60
C GLY A 60 26.37 6.78 -14.85
N SER A 61 27.65 6.60 -14.51
CA SER A 61 28.11 5.41 -13.77
C SER A 61 27.44 5.30 -12.39
N GLN A 62 27.33 6.39 -11.64
CA GLN A 62 26.64 6.43 -10.35
C GLN A 62 25.14 6.11 -10.49
N LEU A 63 24.49 6.67 -11.52
CA LEU A 63 23.07 6.44 -11.79
C LEU A 63 22.82 4.96 -12.11
N TRP A 64 23.65 4.34 -12.97
CA TRP A 64 23.52 2.91 -13.29
C TRP A 64 23.79 2.01 -12.09
N GLN A 65 24.71 2.38 -11.21
CA GLN A 65 24.97 1.64 -9.98
C GLN A 65 23.79 1.71 -9.02
N SER A 66 23.21 2.88 -8.82
CA SER A 66 22.02 3.05 -7.98
C SER A 66 20.83 2.26 -8.54
N LEU A 67 20.60 2.31 -9.86
CA LEU A 67 19.55 1.53 -10.51
C LEU A 67 19.80 0.02 -10.40
N SER A 68 21.06 -0.43 -10.51
CA SER A 68 21.38 -1.85 -10.35
C SER A 68 21.07 -2.36 -8.95
N GLN A 69 21.34 -1.55 -7.92
CA GLN A 69 21.02 -1.87 -6.52
C GLN A 69 19.50 -1.93 -6.30
N THR A 70 18.78 -0.95 -6.85
CA THR A 70 17.32 -0.86 -6.71
C THR A 70 16.57 -1.97 -7.45
N LEU A 71 17.03 -2.34 -8.65
CA LEU A 71 16.37 -3.34 -9.51
C LEU A 71 16.87 -4.78 -9.26
N GLY A 72 17.94 -4.96 -8.46
CA GLY A 72 18.51 -6.28 -8.19
C GLY A 72 19.19 -6.95 -9.39
N GLU A 73 19.34 -6.25 -10.53
CA GLU A 73 20.04 -6.74 -11.73
C GLU A 73 20.99 -5.68 -12.30
N PRO A 74 22.09 -6.10 -12.99
CA PRO A 74 23.07 -5.16 -13.53
C PRO A 74 22.46 -4.22 -14.59
N VAL A 75 22.46 -2.92 -14.32
CA VAL A 75 22.02 -1.87 -15.24
C VAL A 75 23.23 -1.16 -15.83
N SER A 76 23.19 -0.90 -17.12
CA SER A 76 24.22 -0.18 -17.86
C SER A 76 23.58 0.65 -18.97
N LYS A 77 24.32 1.60 -19.52
CA LYS A 77 23.90 2.37 -20.68
C LYS A 77 23.35 1.50 -21.84
N ARG A 78 23.90 0.30 -22.04
CA ARG A 78 23.55 -0.58 -23.17
C ARG A 78 22.25 -1.35 -22.95
N ASN A 79 21.91 -1.68 -21.72
CA ASN A 79 20.76 -2.52 -21.39
C ASN A 79 19.61 -1.78 -20.68
N LEU A 80 19.78 -0.47 -20.41
CA LEU A 80 18.82 0.35 -19.67
C LEU A 80 17.37 0.18 -20.17
N GLN A 81 17.16 0.34 -21.49
CA GLN A 81 15.82 0.20 -22.08
C GLN A 81 15.25 -1.21 -21.91
N ALA A 82 16.10 -2.24 -22.10
CA ALA A 82 15.68 -3.64 -21.99
C ALA A 82 15.33 -4.00 -20.53
N VAL A 83 16.14 -3.56 -19.58
CA VAL A 83 15.91 -3.78 -18.13
C VAL A 83 14.63 -3.09 -17.68
N LEU A 84 14.45 -1.80 -17.99
CA LEU A 84 13.24 -1.06 -17.59
C LEU A 84 11.97 -1.58 -18.29
N ARG A 85 12.05 -2.03 -19.55
CA ARG A 85 10.92 -2.67 -20.22
C ARG A 85 10.56 -4.03 -19.58
N ARG A 86 11.56 -4.85 -19.22
CA ARG A 86 11.34 -6.11 -18.48
C ARG A 86 10.75 -5.83 -17.12
N TYR A 87 11.30 -4.89 -16.38
CA TYR A 87 10.78 -4.47 -15.09
C TYR A 87 9.32 -4.00 -15.21
N GLN A 88 9.00 -3.18 -16.20
CA GLN A 88 7.62 -2.76 -16.47
C GLN A 88 6.72 -3.93 -16.90
N GLN A 89 7.23 -4.90 -17.68
CA GLN A 89 6.46 -6.10 -18.07
C GLN A 89 6.27 -7.07 -16.92
N SER A 90 7.28 -7.28 -16.09
CA SER A 90 7.20 -8.11 -14.87
C SER A 90 6.26 -7.46 -13.82
N ASN A 91 6.21 -6.13 -13.80
CA ASN A 91 5.30 -5.35 -12.97
C ASN A 91 3.97 -4.99 -13.67
N LYS A 92 3.77 -5.28 -14.96
CA LYS A 92 2.44 -5.22 -15.60
C LYS A 92 1.50 -6.32 -15.11
N GLY A 93 2.05 -7.38 -14.51
CA GLY A 93 1.29 -8.34 -13.70
C GLY A 93 1.22 -7.96 -12.20
N LYS A 94 2.14 -7.10 -11.74
CA LYS A 94 2.15 -6.41 -10.45
C LYS A 94 2.04 -4.91 -10.72
N GLY A 95 0.95 -4.47 -11.37
CA GLY A 95 0.75 -3.05 -11.67
C GLY A 95 0.97 -2.25 -10.41
N ALA A 96 1.96 -1.34 -10.41
CA ALA A 96 1.85 -0.15 -9.60
C ALA A 96 0.62 0.60 -10.14
N LYS A 97 -0.57 0.21 -9.67
CA LYS A 97 -1.77 1.05 -9.78
C LYS A 97 -1.37 2.41 -9.19
N PRO A 98 -1.81 3.54 -9.78
CA PRO A 98 -1.71 4.81 -9.09
C PRO A 98 -2.19 4.55 -7.66
N CYS A 99 -1.41 5.01 -6.68
CA CYS A 99 -1.66 4.75 -5.26
C CYS A 99 -3.17 4.93 -5.03
N GLY A 100 -3.84 3.85 -4.63
CA GLY A 100 -5.30 3.84 -4.48
C GLY A 100 -5.76 4.95 -3.53
N VAL A 101 -7.03 5.22 -3.48
CA VAL A 101 -7.59 6.20 -2.55
C VAL A 101 -7.28 5.75 -1.12
N GLN A 102 -6.65 6.62 -0.34
CA GLN A 102 -6.28 6.35 1.04
C GLN A 102 -7.03 7.28 1.97
N ASP A 103 -7.66 6.70 2.95
CA ASP A 103 -8.29 7.44 4.04
C ASP A 103 -7.84 6.82 5.38
N TRP A 104 -6.94 7.52 6.03
CA TRP A 104 -6.34 7.08 7.28
C TRP A 104 -7.17 7.49 8.51
N GLY A 105 -8.20 8.33 8.35
CA GLY A 105 -9.03 8.81 9.46
C GLY A 105 -8.15 9.32 10.62
N GLU A 106 -8.34 8.74 11.81
CA GLU A 106 -7.58 9.06 13.03
C GLU A 106 -6.39 8.11 13.28
N ALA A 107 -5.84 7.47 12.23
CA ALA A 107 -4.70 6.56 12.36
C ALA A 107 -3.49 7.28 12.95
N ILE A 108 -2.77 6.60 13.83
CA ILE A 108 -1.58 7.16 14.48
C ILE A 108 -0.41 7.28 13.51
N ASP A 109 0.49 8.22 13.77
CA ASP A 109 1.75 8.32 13.04
C ASP A 109 2.70 7.16 13.43
N VAL A 110 3.17 6.43 12.42
CA VAL A 110 4.09 5.31 12.56
C VAL A 110 5.44 5.56 11.87
N SER A 111 5.80 6.83 11.65
CA SER A 111 7.10 7.22 11.08
C SER A 111 8.28 6.69 11.92
N ARG A 112 8.11 6.53 13.23
CA ARG A 112 9.08 5.97 14.18
C ARG A 112 8.64 4.58 14.66
N PHE A 113 8.41 3.66 13.73
CA PHE A 113 8.09 2.28 14.05
C PHE A 113 9.37 1.43 14.06
N TYR A 114 9.60 0.69 15.17
CA TYR A 114 10.81 -0.14 15.33
C TYR A 114 10.44 -1.58 15.68
N GLY A 115 11.20 -2.51 15.14
CA GLY A 115 11.04 -3.95 15.39
C GLY A 115 9.84 -4.57 14.68
N ARG A 116 9.48 -5.79 15.08
CA ARG A 116 8.35 -6.59 14.53
C ARG A 116 8.41 -6.83 13.03
N GLN A 117 9.64 -6.97 12.52
CA GLN A 117 9.84 -7.21 11.09
C GLN A 117 9.26 -8.57 10.67
N GLU A 118 9.47 -9.61 11.49
CA GLU A 118 8.96 -10.96 11.23
C GLU A 118 7.43 -11.02 11.21
N GLU A 119 6.78 -10.30 12.14
CA GLU A 119 5.32 -10.21 12.15
C GLU A 119 4.78 -9.45 10.93
N LEU A 120 5.44 -8.35 10.53
CA LEU A 120 5.07 -7.61 9.33
C LEU A 120 5.20 -8.47 8.06
N GLU A 121 6.31 -9.17 7.88
CA GLU A 121 6.55 -10.07 6.74
C GLU A 121 5.52 -11.21 6.69
N THR A 122 5.21 -11.79 7.85
CA THR A 122 4.17 -12.83 7.96
C THR A 122 2.80 -12.30 7.55
N LEU A 123 2.40 -11.14 8.08
CA LEU A 123 1.12 -10.53 7.78
C LEU A 123 1.03 -10.07 6.32
N GLU A 124 2.13 -9.57 5.75
CA GLU A 124 2.22 -9.20 4.34
C GLU A 124 2.02 -10.44 3.43
N THR A 125 2.66 -11.56 3.75
CA THR A 125 2.46 -12.84 3.05
C THR A 125 1.01 -13.28 3.09
N TRP A 126 0.35 -13.22 4.25
CA TRP A 126 -1.08 -13.56 4.36
C TRP A 126 -1.99 -12.69 3.49
N ILE A 127 -1.67 -11.40 3.35
CA ILE A 127 -2.45 -10.46 2.55
C ILE A 127 -2.20 -10.64 1.05
N LEU A 128 -0.95 -10.76 0.66
CA LEU A 128 -0.54 -10.67 -0.75
C LEU A 128 -0.46 -12.02 -1.45
N GLU A 129 0.02 -13.06 -0.74
CA GLU A 129 0.25 -14.39 -1.30
C GLU A 129 -0.92 -15.33 -0.98
N ASP A 130 -1.30 -15.44 0.30
CA ASP A 130 -2.39 -16.30 0.74
C ASP A 130 -3.78 -15.71 0.46
N CYS A 131 -3.85 -14.43 0.10
CA CYS A 131 -5.08 -13.70 -0.20
C CYS A 131 -6.11 -13.81 0.95
N CYS A 132 -5.65 -13.71 2.20
CA CYS A 132 -6.52 -13.77 3.37
C CYS A 132 -7.57 -12.65 3.33
N ARG A 133 -8.85 -13.00 3.47
CA ARG A 133 -9.96 -12.04 3.45
C ARG A 133 -10.10 -11.27 4.76
N ALA A 134 -9.65 -11.89 5.87
CA ALA A 134 -9.77 -11.29 7.19
C ALA A 134 -8.58 -11.69 8.08
N ILE A 135 -8.02 -10.73 8.79
CA ILE A 135 -6.88 -10.90 9.69
C ILE A 135 -7.21 -10.25 11.03
N ALA A 136 -6.98 -10.96 12.13
CA ALA A 136 -7.13 -10.42 13.49
C ALA A 136 -5.76 -10.27 14.16
N ILE A 137 -5.39 -9.05 14.53
CA ILE A 137 -4.20 -8.74 15.33
C ILE A 137 -4.66 -8.61 16.79
N LEU A 138 -4.48 -9.67 17.57
CA LEU A 138 -4.98 -9.78 18.93
C LEU A 138 -3.85 -9.72 19.96
N GLY A 139 -4.14 -9.19 21.14
CA GLY A 139 -3.19 -9.16 22.25
C GLY A 139 -3.53 -8.13 23.31
N LEU A 140 -2.76 -8.09 24.39
CA LEU A 140 -2.96 -7.18 25.51
C LEU A 140 -2.89 -5.70 25.10
N GLY A 141 -3.48 -4.81 25.91
CA GLY A 141 -3.35 -3.36 25.73
C GLY A 141 -1.88 -2.92 25.76
N GLY A 142 -1.54 -1.90 24.97
CA GLY A 142 -0.18 -1.35 24.93
C GLY A 142 0.85 -2.16 24.12
N MET A 143 0.49 -3.30 23.53
CA MET A 143 1.43 -4.13 22.74
C MET A 143 1.71 -3.58 21.32
N GLY A 144 1.17 -2.42 20.95
CA GLY A 144 1.43 -1.76 19.66
C GLY A 144 0.66 -2.36 18.48
N LYS A 145 -0.51 -2.99 18.70
CA LYS A 145 -1.36 -3.56 17.64
C LYS A 145 -1.82 -2.52 16.62
N THR A 146 -2.27 -1.37 17.08
CA THR A 146 -2.66 -0.23 16.25
C THR A 146 -1.50 0.23 15.37
N ALA A 147 -0.30 0.41 15.96
CA ALA A 147 0.89 0.80 15.22
C ALA A 147 1.28 -0.26 14.16
N LEU A 148 1.19 -1.54 14.52
CA LEU A 148 1.47 -2.66 13.61
C LEU A 148 0.49 -2.67 12.44
N SER A 149 -0.82 -2.50 12.70
CA SER A 149 -1.85 -2.48 11.64
C SER A 149 -1.69 -1.30 10.68
N VAL A 150 -1.38 -0.11 11.21
CA VAL A 150 -1.12 1.08 10.38
C VAL A 150 0.15 0.88 9.54
N LYS A 151 1.25 0.39 10.16
CA LYS A 151 2.51 0.14 9.45
C LYS A 151 2.33 -0.90 8.35
N LEU A 152 1.66 -2.01 8.62
CA LEU A 152 1.32 -3.03 7.65
C LEU A 152 0.51 -2.46 6.48
N ALA A 153 -0.57 -1.72 6.79
CA ALA A 153 -1.41 -1.11 5.77
C ALA A 153 -0.63 -0.14 4.87
N GLN A 154 0.31 0.65 5.43
CA GLN A 154 1.22 1.50 4.66
C GLN A 154 2.16 0.71 3.74
N GLN A 155 2.65 -0.46 4.17
CA GLN A 155 3.53 -1.29 3.35
C GLN A 155 2.78 -1.89 2.15
N VAL A 156 1.57 -2.39 2.35
CA VAL A 156 0.80 -3.08 1.31
C VAL A 156 -0.14 -2.16 0.50
N GLN A 157 -0.26 -0.88 0.85
CA GLN A 157 -1.24 0.06 0.26
C GLN A 157 -1.23 0.12 -1.27
N SER A 158 -0.05 -0.02 -1.90
CA SER A 158 0.09 0.02 -3.36
C SER A 158 -0.59 -1.15 -4.08
N GLN A 159 -0.97 -2.19 -3.35
CA GLN A 159 -1.65 -3.38 -3.88
C GLN A 159 -3.17 -3.29 -3.83
N PHE A 160 -3.71 -2.20 -3.27
CA PHE A 160 -5.14 -1.97 -3.08
C PHE A 160 -5.65 -0.75 -3.85
N ASP A 161 -6.91 -0.81 -4.29
CA ASP A 161 -7.60 0.33 -4.89
C ASP A 161 -8.02 1.35 -3.82
N TYR A 162 -8.31 0.87 -2.61
CA TYR A 162 -8.74 1.66 -1.47
C TYR A 162 -8.10 1.12 -0.20
N VAL A 163 -7.58 2.02 0.63
CA VAL A 163 -7.13 1.73 2.00
C VAL A 163 -7.90 2.64 2.93
N ILE A 164 -8.68 2.05 3.84
CA ILE A 164 -9.55 2.79 4.74
C ILE A 164 -9.30 2.29 6.18
N TRP A 165 -8.96 3.21 7.08
CA TRP A 165 -8.74 2.94 8.49
C TRP A 165 -9.81 3.64 9.33
N ARG A 166 -10.40 2.92 10.31
CA ARG A 166 -11.39 3.46 11.25
C ARG A 166 -11.16 2.92 12.65
N SER A 167 -11.37 3.77 13.65
CA SER A 167 -11.36 3.39 15.06
C SER A 167 -12.77 3.03 15.52
N LEU A 168 -12.88 1.91 16.23
CA LEU A 168 -14.13 1.52 16.91
C LEU A 168 -14.13 1.91 18.39
N GLN A 169 -13.19 2.75 18.85
CA GLN A 169 -12.97 3.04 20.26
C GLN A 169 -14.21 3.59 20.98
N GLN A 170 -15.08 4.31 20.30
CA GLN A 170 -16.31 4.86 20.86
C GLN A 170 -17.53 3.95 20.67
N ALA A 171 -17.31 2.69 20.30
CA ALA A 171 -18.36 1.72 19.98
C ALA A 171 -19.41 2.29 19.01
N PRO A 172 -19.01 2.85 17.85
CA PRO A 172 -19.95 3.44 16.91
C PRO A 172 -20.91 2.38 16.36
N PRO A 173 -22.18 2.70 16.08
CA PRO A 173 -23.06 1.80 15.33
C PRO A 173 -22.50 1.55 13.93
N LEU A 174 -22.72 0.34 13.38
CA LEU A 174 -22.15 -0.05 12.09
C LEU A 174 -22.58 0.90 10.95
N GLU A 175 -23.81 1.41 11.01
CA GLU A 175 -24.36 2.32 10.01
C GLU A 175 -23.54 3.61 9.91
N LEU A 176 -23.00 4.10 11.03
CA LEU A 176 -22.12 5.27 11.05
C LEU A 176 -20.81 4.98 10.30
N ILE A 177 -20.16 3.87 10.63
CA ILE A 177 -18.92 3.45 9.96
C ILE A 177 -19.16 3.25 8.44
N LEU A 178 -20.26 2.63 8.07
CA LEU A 178 -20.61 2.45 6.66
C LEU A 178 -20.84 3.80 5.96
N SER A 179 -21.51 4.75 6.63
CA SER A 179 -21.76 6.09 6.07
C SER A 179 -20.49 6.88 5.81
N GLU A 180 -19.42 6.64 6.59
CA GLU A 180 -18.09 7.23 6.38
C GLU A 180 -17.29 6.54 5.27
N ILE A 181 -17.45 5.22 5.11
CA ILE A 181 -16.71 4.43 4.13
C ILE A 181 -17.29 4.60 2.71
N PHE A 182 -18.61 4.66 2.58
CA PHE A 182 -19.26 4.69 1.25
C PHE A 182 -18.88 5.88 0.38
N PRO A 183 -18.78 7.14 0.87
CA PRO A 183 -18.34 8.26 0.04
C PRO A 183 -16.95 8.05 -0.57
N ILE A 184 -16.07 7.34 0.16
CA ILE A 184 -14.70 7.04 -0.28
C ILE A 184 -14.75 5.95 -1.38
N LEU A 185 -15.51 4.89 -1.15
CA LEU A 185 -15.61 3.76 -2.09
C LEU A 185 -16.41 4.12 -3.34
N ALA A 186 -17.44 4.94 -3.21
CA ALA A 186 -18.32 5.30 -4.33
C ALA A 186 -17.67 6.29 -5.31
N GLY A 187 -16.75 7.13 -4.83
CA GLY A 187 -16.19 8.21 -5.63
C GLY A 187 -17.29 9.17 -6.10
N THR A 188 -17.64 9.13 -7.39
CA THR A 188 -18.71 9.97 -7.98
C THR A 188 -20.08 9.26 -8.05
N GLU A 189 -20.15 7.98 -7.70
CA GLU A 189 -21.42 7.25 -7.71
C GLU A 189 -22.28 7.64 -6.50
N VAL A 190 -23.57 7.87 -6.72
CA VAL A 190 -24.52 8.14 -5.63
C VAL A 190 -24.88 6.82 -4.97
N VAL A 191 -24.38 6.58 -3.77
CA VAL A 191 -24.79 5.44 -2.94
C VAL A 191 -25.99 5.82 -2.12
N THR A 192 -27.15 5.28 -2.47
CA THR A 192 -28.42 5.54 -1.77
C THR A 192 -28.67 4.57 -0.61
N ASP A 193 -27.91 3.47 -0.52
CA ASP A 193 -28.07 2.42 0.48
C ASP A 193 -26.74 2.08 1.13
N SER A 194 -26.59 2.45 2.41
CA SER A 194 -25.41 2.19 3.26
C SER A 194 -25.55 0.83 3.98
N SER A 195 -25.86 -0.23 3.27
CA SER A 195 -26.02 -1.58 3.82
C SER A 195 -24.76 -2.44 3.68
N ILE A 196 -24.68 -3.52 4.47
CA ILE A 196 -23.65 -4.56 4.33
C ILE A 196 -23.68 -5.15 2.91
N ASN A 197 -24.86 -5.30 2.28
CA ASN A 197 -24.99 -5.80 0.92
C ASN A 197 -24.24 -4.90 -0.09
N THR A 198 -24.38 -3.60 0.05
CA THR A 198 -23.71 -2.63 -0.80
C THR A 198 -22.22 -2.64 -0.57
N LEU A 199 -21.75 -2.75 0.71
CA LEU A 199 -20.32 -2.90 1.00
C LEU A 199 -19.75 -4.16 0.33
N MET A 200 -20.42 -5.31 0.46
CA MET A 200 -19.96 -6.56 -0.16
C MET A 200 -19.87 -6.46 -1.69
N LYS A 201 -20.76 -5.72 -2.36
CA LYS A 201 -20.64 -5.44 -3.80
C LYS A 201 -19.37 -4.65 -4.11
N GLN A 202 -19.05 -3.62 -3.32
CA GLN A 202 -17.82 -2.84 -3.48
C GLN A 202 -16.58 -3.70 -3.25
N LEU A 203 -16.54 -4.53 -2.19
CA LEU A 203 -15.41 -5.40 -1.88
C LEU A 203 -15.15 -6.49 -2.93
N ARG A 204 -16.18 -6.87 -3.73
CA ARG A 204 -16.03 -7.80 -4.86
C ARG A 204 -15.51 -7.11 -6.12
N SER A 205 -15.95 -5.87 -6.37
CA SER A 205 -15.59 -5.11 -7.57
C SER A 205 -14.26 -4.39 -7.46
N LYS A 206 -13.82 -4.07 -6.24
CA LYS A 206 -12.62 -3.29 -5.91
C LYS A 206 -11.78 -4.04 -4.90
N ARG A 207 -10.47 -3.91 -5.00
CA ARG A 207 -9.55 -4.48 -4.01
C ARG A 207 -9.34 -3.48 -2.88
N CYS A 208 -10.07 -3.66 -1.77
CA CYS A 208 -10.06 -2.77 -0.62
C CYS A 208 -9.30 -3.37 0.56
N LEU A 209 -8.52 -2.56 1.26
CA LEU A 209 -7.98 -2.87 2.57
C LEU A 209 -8.74 -2.05 3.60
N LEU A 210 -9.54 -2.73 4.42
CA LEU A 210 -10.26 -2.11 5.54
C LEU A 210 -9.53 -2.44 6.83
N VAL A 211 -9.26 -1.44 7.67
CA VAL A 211 -8.68 -1.63 9.01
C VAL A 211 -9.65 -1.09 10.03
N LEU A 212 -10.12 -1.96 10.93
CA LEU A 212 -10.98 -1.59 12.05
C LEU A 212 -10.22 -1.82 13.35
N ASP A 213 -9.83 -0.72 13.99
CA ASP A 213 -9.02 -0.71 15.21
C ASP A 213 -9.90 -0.71 16.46
N ASN A 214 -9.43 -1.33 17.55
CA ASN A 214 -10.11 -1.40 18.85
C ASN A 214 -11.47 -2.14 18.85
N VAL A 215 -11.51 -3.30 18.20
CA VAL A 215 -12.74 -4.14 18.14
C VAL A 215 -13.29 -4.50 19.52
N GLU A 216 -12.44 -4.57 20.57
CA GLU A 216 -12.91 -4.82 21.94
C GLU A 216 -13.96 -3.81 22.41
N SER A 217 -13.98 -2.59 21.86
CA SER A 217 -14.94 -1.54 22.26
C SER A 217 -16.37 -1.85 21.82
N ILE A 218 -16.58 -2.71 20.84
CA ILE A 218 -17.92 -3.15 20.41
C ILE A 218 -18.34 -4.48 21.05
N LEU A 219 -17.45 -5.08 21.87
CA LEU A 219 -17.70 -6.36 22.54
C LEU A 219 -18.10 -6.15 24.00
N GLN A 220 -18.82 -7.14 24.55
CA GLN A 220 -19.15 -7.17 25.97
C GLN A 220 -17.93 -7.59 26.79
N GLY A 221 -17.55 -6.79 27.78
CA GLY A 221 -16.48 -7.15 28.72
C GLY A 221 -16.84 -8.31 29.65
N GLY A 222 -15.80 -8.94 30.23
CA GLY A 222 -15.94 -9.99 31.24
C GLY A 222 -16.09 -11.40 30.68
N ASN A 223 -16.88 -12.26 31.33
CA ASN A 223 -17.00 -13.70 30.99
C ASN A 223 -17.74 -14.00 29.66
N ARG A 224 -18.12 -12.99 28.91
CA ARG A 224 -18.86 -13.10 27.64
C ARG A 224 -17.94 -12.79 26.44
N SER A 225 -16.78 -13.41 26.41
CA SER A 225 -15.79 -13.22 25.35
C SER A 225 -16.38 -13.36 23.96
N GLY A 226 -16.11 -12.36 23.10
CA GLY A 226 -16.55 -12.35 21.69
C GLY A 226 -18.03 -12.00 21.48
N GLN A 227 -18.82 -11.72 22.50
CA GLN A 227 -20.21 -11.26 22.35
C GLN A 227 -20.27 -9.74 22.12
N TYR A 228 -21.18 -9.31 21.26
CA TYR A 228 -21.36 -7.90 20.94
C TYR A 228 -22.19 -7.18 22.00
N GLN A 229 -21.93 -5.89 22.22
CA GLN A 229 -22.81 -5.03 23.02
C GLN A 229 -24.18 -4.88 22.34
N GLN A 230 -25.19 -4.56 23.13
CA GLN A 230 -26.55 -4.36 22.63
C GLN A 230 -26.58 -3.28 21.54
N GLY A 231 -27.15 -3.60 20.37
CA GLY A 231 -27.22 -2.73 19.21
C GLY A 231 -26.01 -2.78 18.29
N LEU A 232 -24.96 -3.54 18.65
CA LEU A 232 -23.74 -3.69 17.84
C LEU A 232 -23.62 -5.08 17.19
N GLU A 233 -24.65 -5.92 17.30
CA GLU A 233 -24.74 -7.23 16.65
C GLU A 233 -24.56 -7.18 15.12
N PRO A 234 -24.91 -6.09 14.41
CA PRO A 234 -24.66 -6.00 12.96
C PRO A 234 -23.20 -6.18 12.57
N TYR A 235 -22.23 -5.88 13.43
CA TYR A 235 -20.82 -6.16 13.17
C TYR A 235 -20.54 -7.65 13.01
N ARG A 236 -21.22 -8.52 13.74
CA ARG A 236 -21.12 -9.96 13.56
C ARG A 236 -21.47 -10.36 12.15
N GLN A 237 -22.62 -9.87 11.65
CA GLN A 237 -23.06 -10.16 10.30
C GLN A 237 -22.05 -9.65 9.26
N LEU A 238 -21.45 -8.49 9.47
CA LEU A 238 -20.40 -7.95 8.61
C LEU A 238 -19.18 -8.87 8.58
N PHE A 239 -18.70 -9.28 9.75
CA PHE A 239 -17.49 -10.12 9.86
C PHE A 239 -17.73 -11.52 9.30
N ASP A 240 -18.87 -12.17 9.61
CA ASP A 240 -19.25 -13.45 9.03
C ASP A 240 -19.20 -13.39 7.48
N ARG A 241 -19.82 -12.37 6.90
CA ARG A 241 -19.89 -12.21 5.44
C ARG A 241 -18.55 -11.93 4.79
N ILE A 242 -17.69 -11.09 5.41
CA ILE A 242 -16.34 -10.83 4.90
C ILE A 242 -15.49 -12.11 4.96
N CYS A 243 -15.62 -12.91 6.02
CA CYS A 243 -14.86 -14.16 6.12
C CYS A 243 -15.32 -15.21 5.11
N ASP A 244 -16.64 -15.36 4.91
CA ASP A 244 -17.21 -16.49 4.19
C ASP A 244 -17.45 -16.24 2.70
N GLU A 245 -17.87 -15.02 2.32
CA GLU A 245 -18.21 -14.71 0.94
C GLU A 245 -16.97 -14.43 0.08
N PRO A 246 -16.95 -14.82 -1.20
CA PRO A 246 -15.82 -14.56 -2.09
C PRO A 246 -15.69 -13.07 -2.43
N HIS A 247 -14.51 -12.50 -2.23
CA HIS A 247 -14.10 -11.16 -2.66
C HIS A 247 -12.56 -11.06 -2.72
N GLN A 248 -12.04 -9.95 -3.25
CA GLN A 248 -10.60 -9.72 -3.42
C GLN A 248 -10.00 -8.73 -2.42
N SER A 249 -10.78 -8.31 -1.44
CA SER A 249 -10.43 -7.33 -0.41
C SER A 249 -9.95 -8.02 0.87
N CYS A 250 -9.33 -7.26 1.78
CA CYS A 250 -8.90 -7.75 3.08
C CYS A 250 -9.43 -6.84 4.20
N LEU A 251 -9.91 -7.45 5.29
CA LEU A 251 -10.24 -6.77 6.54
C LEU A 251 -9.17 -7.09 7.58
N ILE A 252 -8.58 -6.07 8.18
CA ILE A 252 -7.74 -6.20 9.36
C ILE A 252 -8.50 -5.66 10.56
N ILE A 253 -8.57 -6.45 11.62
CA ILE A 253 -9.09 -5.97 12.91
C ILE A 253 -7.98 -6.00 13.95
N THR A 254 -8.00 -5.03 14.86
CA THR A 254 -7.17 -5.10 16.08
C THR A 254 -8.04 -5.18 17.31
N GLY A 255 -7.58 -5.90 18.32
CA GLY A 255 -8.38 -6.05 19.55
C GLY A 255 -7.65 -6.78 20.66
N ARG A 256 -8.30 -6.88 21.82
CA ARG A 256 -7.81 -7.69 22.95
C ARG A 256 -8.31 -9.11 22.86
N GLU A 257 -9.46 -9.30 22.28
CA GLU A 257 -10.13 -10.60 22.15
C GLU A 257 -10.75 -10.75 20.76
N LYS A 258 -11.00 -11.99 20.36
CA LYS A 258 -11.59 -12.32 19.07
C LYS A 258 -13.09 -12.10 19.09
N PRO A 259 -13.66 -11.30 18.19
CA PRO A 259 -15.12 -11.16 18.09
C PRO A 259 -15.77 -12.47 17.61
N GLY A 260 -16.99 -12.73 18.07
CA GLY A 260 -17.80 -13.84 17.57
C GLY A 260 -18.10 -13.69 16.09
N GLY A 261 -18.08 -14.79 15.34
CA GLY A 261 -18.27 -14.79 13.89
C GLY A 261 -17.01 -14.57 13.08
N PHE A 262 -15.90 -14.09 13.67
CA PHE A 262 -14.64 -13.94 12.97
C PHE A 262 -13.94 -15.29 12.85
N ALA A 263 -13.99 -15.91 11.65
CA ALA A 263 -13.31 -17.18 11.39
C ALA A 263 -11.79 -16.97 11.34
N VAL A 264 -11.05 -17.67 12.19
CA VAL A 264 -9.58 -17.76 12.12
C VAL A 264 -9.28 -19.14 11.58
N ARG A 265 -8.52 -19.20 10.50
CA ARG A 265 -7.98 -20.46 9.99
C ARG A 265 -6.66 -20.79 10.66
#